data_8fa1d7fcd7bfdb87fad8a86fc257beaa
#
_entry.id   8fa1d7fcd7bfdb87fad8a86fc257beaa
#
_cell.length_a   1.000
_cell.length_b   1.000
_cell.length_c   1.000
_cell.angle_alpha   90.00
_cell.angle_beta   90.00
_cell.angle_gamma   90.00
#
_symmetry.space_group_name_H-M   'P 1'
#
loop_
_entity.id
_entity.type
_entity.pdbx_description
1 polymer ?
#
loop_
_entity_poly.entity_id
_entity_poly.type
_entity_poly.pdbx_seq_one_letter_code
_entity_poly.pdbx_strand_id
1 'polypeptide(L)'
;LEETEIIAESPFRKIKVKFKETVTLPRIIPREEIEKLLNHMYQCLNENDKASRKFMLRDVAVIEVFFATGARVYEISNIRDDSINLNTGLIRLMGKGGKERYVQISNTSILEVLKKYYDENEQSIKKSGYFFVNNRESRYTEQSIRLMLKKYTKQAGIERNITPHMFRHSFAT
;
A
#
# COMPACT_ATOMS: atom_id res chain seq x y z
N LEU A 1 -6.87 -20.73 40.47
CA LEU A 1 -6.47 -22.15 40.41
C LEU A 1 -5.66 -22.54 41.65
N GLU A 2 -4.86 -21.64 42.22
CA GLU A 2 -4.18 -21.85 43.52
C GLU A 2 -5.17 -21.81 44.69
N GLU A 3 -6.19 -20.96 44.59
CA GLU A 3 -7.28 -20.84 45.62
C GLU A 3 -8.23 -22.05 45.68
N THR A 4 -8.21 -22.91 44.66
CA THR A 4 -9.06 -24.13 44.63
C THR A 4 -8.28 -25.42 44.88
N GLU A 5 -7.03 -25.34 45.37
CA GLU A 5 -6.15 -26.49 45.69
C GLU A 5 -5.94 -27.51 44.54
N ILE A 6 -6.28 -27.15 43.30
CA ILE A 6 -6.15 -28.04 42.15
C ILE A 6 -4.66 -28.13 41.69
N ILE A 7 -3.87 -27.09 41.99
CA ILE A 7 -2.43 -27.06 41.65
C ILE A 7 -1.66 -26.52 42.86
N ALA A 8 -0.73 -27.29 43.42
CA ALA A 8 0.07 -26.90 44.58
C ALA A 8 1.00 -25.70 44.33
N GLU A 9 1.44 -25.51 43.08
CA GLU A 9 2.20 -24.33 42.65
C GLU A 9 1.84 -23.96 41.22
N SER A 10 1.75 -22.66 40.95
CA SER A 10 1.50 -22.16 39.57
C SER A 10 2.64 -22.60 38.62
N PRO A 11 2.34 -23.26 37.50
CA PRO A 11 3.35 -23.68 36.52
C PRO A 11 4.08 -22.48 35.89
N PHE A 12 3.54 -21.25 36.01
CA PHE A 12 4.15 -20.02 35.49
C PHE A 12 5.13 -19.34 36.43
N ARG A 13 5.24 -19.82 37.70
CA ARG A 13 6.09 -19.20 38.73
C ARG A 13 7.59 -19.17 38.36
N LYS A 14 8.04 -20.10 37.52
CA LYS A 14 9.43 -20.21 37.04
C LYS A 14 9.68 -19.53 35.68
N ILE A 15 8.62 -19.07 35.00
CA ILE A 15 8.73 -18.44 33.68
C ILE A 15 9.00 -16.94 33.87
N LYS A 16 10.27 -16.55 33.84
CA LYS A 16 10.66 -15.14 33.71
C LYS A 16 10.51 -14.71 32.24
N VAL A 17 9.32 -14.30 31.82
CA VAL A 17 9.10 -13.72 30.50
C VAL A 17 9.72 -12.31 30.52
N LYS A 18 10.93 -12.18 30.00
CA LYS A 18 11.52 -10.88 29.69
C LYS A 18 10.94 -10.43 28.34
N PHE A 19 9.91 -9.59 28.37
CA PHE A 19 9.50 -8.84 27.18
C PHE A 19 10.62 -7.85 26.85
N LYS A 20 11.35 -8.11 25.78
CA LYS A 20 12.29 -7.16 25.23
C LYS A 20 11.47 -6.16 24.44
N GLU A 21 10.98 -5.11 25.10
CA GLU A 21 10.42 -3.96 24.41
C GLU A 21 11.53 -3.26 23.65
N THR A 22 11.73 -3.67 22.43
CA THR A 22 12.46 -2.83 21.48
C THR A 22 11.50 -1.73 21.06
N VAL A 23 11.62 -0.58 21.67
CA VAL A 23 11.00 0.67 21.18
C VAL A 23 11.67 1.00 19.84
N THR A 24 11.23 0.37 18.79
CA THR A 24 11.58 0.78 17.42
C THR A 24 10.75 2.00 17.11
N LEU A 25 11.40 3.16 17.08
CA LEU A 25 10.78 4.40 16.60
C LEU A 25 10.13 4.14 15.24
N PRO A 26 8.91 4.67 14.98
CA PRO A 26 8.25 4.55 13.69
C PRO A 26 9.20 5.03 12.59
N ARG A 27 9.46 4.19 11.59
CA ARG A 27 10.31 4.55 10.45
C ARG A 27 9.47 5.37 9.47
N ILE A 28 9.47 6.68 9.65
CA ILE A 28 8.83 7.64 8.75
C ILE A 28 9.71 7.80 7.51
N ILE A 29 9.11 7.98 6.34
CA ILE A 29 9.82 8.33 5.12
C ILE A 29 10.02 9.86 5.13
N PRO A 30 11.26 10.36 5.05
CA PRO A 30 11.51 11.79 4.91
C PRO A 30 10.81 12.35 3.66
N ARG A 31 10.36 13.58 3.74
CA ARG A 31 9.64 14.24 2.63
C ARG A 31 10.48 14.27 1.35
N GLU A 32 11.76 14.54 1.46
CA GLU A 32 12.70 14.59 0.36
C GLU A 32 12.83 13.24 -0.36
N GLU A 33 12.79 12.12 0.38
CA GLU A 33 12.82 10.78 -0.21
C GLU A 33 11.49 10.45 -0.93
N ILE A 34 10.37 10.95 -0.40
CA ILE A 34 9.06 10.82 -1.04
C ILE A 34 9.05 11.57 -2.37
N GLU A 35 9.44 12.84 -2.36
CA GLU A 35 9.50 13.70 -3.55
C GLU A 35 10.46 13.10 -4.58
N LYS A 36 11.62 12.61 -4.15
CA LYS A 36 12.60 11.94 -5.03
C LYS A 36 12.05 10.69 -5.69
N LEU A 37 11.33 9.86 -4.93
CA LEU A 37 10.68 8.65 -5.45
C LEU A 37 9.61 9.01 -6.50
N LEU A 38 8.70 9.91 -6.16
CA LEU A 38 7.61 10.33 -7.05
C LEU A 38 8.16 10.99 -8.32
N ASN A 39 9.10 11.94 -8.20
CA ASN A 39 9.71 12.60 -9.35
C ASN A 39 10.35 11.61 -10.30
N HIS A 40 11.10 10.63 -9.77
CA HIS A 40 11.69 9.58 -10.59
C HIS A 40 10.61 8.74 -11.30
N MET A 41 9.55 8.35 -10.62
CA MET A 41 8.46 7.54 -11.20
C MET A 41 7.71 8.32 -12.30
N TYR A 42 7.43 9.60 -12.09
CA TYR A 42 6.80 10.45 -13.11
C TYR A 42 7.72 10.71 -14.31
N GLN A 43 9.01 10.89 -14.09
CA GLN A 43 9.99 10.99 -15.18
C GLN A 43 9.97 9.70 -16.02
N CYS A 44 10.08 8.55 -15.39
CA CYS A 44 9.96 7.26 -16.07
C CYS A 44 8.65 7.11 -16.85
N LEU A 45 7.54 7.57 -16.30
CA LEU A 45 6.23 7.52 -16.96
C LEU A 45 6.22 8.35 -18.27
N ASN A 46 6.93 9.48 -18.29
CA ASN A 46 6.99 10.38 -19.45
C ASN A 46 7.97 9.89 -20.54
N GLU A 47 9.04 9.19 -20.17
CA GLU A 47 10.10 8.76 -21.07
C GLU A 47 9.84 7.41 -21.76
N ASN A 48 8.84 6.64 -21.29
CA ASN A 48 8.61 5.29 -21.79
C ASN A 48 7.59 5.22 -22.94
N ASP A 49 7.74 4.13 -23.72
CA ASP A 49 6.82 3.80 -24.80
C ASP A 49 5.40 3.48 -24.28
N LYS A 50 4.42 3.47 -25.21
CA LYS A 50 3.02 3.25 -24.88
C LYS A 50 2.74 1.91 -24.19
N ALA A 51 3.50 0.86 -24.51
CA ALA A 51 3.27 -0.47 -23.94
C ALA A 51 3.75 -0.57 -22.50
N SER A 52 4.94 0.00 -22.21
CA SER A 52 5.51 0.07 -20.87
C SER A 52 4.78 1.08 -19.99
N ARG A 53 4.30 2.18 -20.57
CA ARG A 53 3.60 3.28 -19.88
C ARG A 53 2.38 2.81 -19.09
N LYS A 54 1.60 1.90 -19.63
CA LYS A 54 0.40 1.31 -18.99
C LYS A 54 0.71 0.74 -17.60
N PHE A 55 1.82 0.01 -17.46
CA PHE A 55 2.22 -0.58 -16.18
C PHE A 55 2.88 0.44 -15.25
N MET A 56 3.58 1.41 -15.80
CA MET A 56 4.17 2.50 -15.01
C MET A 56 3.09 3.40 -14.44
N LEU A 57 2.04 3.69 -15.21
CA LEU A 57 0.89 4.47 -14.74
C LEU A 57 0.18 3.76 -13.57
N ARG A 58 0.03 2.42 -13.64
CA ARG A 58 -0.45 1.62 -12.50
C ARG A 58 0.45 1.81 -11.27
N ASP A 59 1.76 1.72 -11.47
CA ASP A 59 2.73 1.76 -10.37
C ASP A 59 2.72 3.14 -9.71
N VAL A 60 2.64 4.22 -10.49
CA VAL A 60 2.44 5.60 -9.98
C VAL A 60 1.11 5.69 -9.21
N ALA A 61 0.01 5.21 -9.79
CA ALA A 61 -1.31 5.25 -9.17
C ALA A 61 -1.33 4.50 -7.81
N VAL A 62 -0.65 3.36 -7.70
CA VAL A 62 -0.50 2.61 -6.44
C VAL A 62 0.21 3.45 -5.38
N ILE A 63 1.31 4.12 -5.73
CA ILE A 63 2.08 4.96 -4.79
C ILE A 63 1.27 6.17 -4.35
N GLU A 64 0.58 6.82 -5.28
CA GLU A 64 -0.30 7.96 -4.97
C GLU A 64 -1.42 7.55 -4.00
N VAL A 65 -2.04 6.38 -4.19
CA VAL A 65 -3.04 5.86 -3.25
C VAL A 65 -2.43 5.55 -1.88
N PHE A 66 -1.19 5.04 -1.80
CA PHE A 66 -0.52 4.88 -0.50
C PHE A 66 -0.41 6.21 0.25
N PHE A 67 0.03 7.26 -0.43
CA PHE A 67 0.18 8.60 0.17
C PHE A 67 -1.15 9.22 0.54
N ALA A 68 -2.14 9.14 -0.34
CA ALA A 68 -3.44 9.77 -0.12
C ALA A 68 -4.28 9.10 0.99
N THR A 69 -4.01 7.81 1.30
CA THR A 69 -4.94 7.02 2.14
C THR A 69 -4.29 6.41 3.38
N GLY A 70 -2.97 6.30 3.40
CA GLY A 70 -2.24 5.52 4.41
C GLY A 70 -2.71 4.06 4.49
N ALA A 71 -3.22 3.51 3.37
CA ALA A 71 -3.76 2.16 3.32
C ALA A 71 -2.68 1.10 3.53
N ARG A 72 -3.08 -0.08 3.99
CA ARG A 72 -2.18 -1.25 4.03
C ARG A 72 -2.02 -1.82 2.62
N VAL A 73 -0.86 -2.44 2.36
CA VAL A 73 -0.62 -3.08 1.06
C VAL A 73 -1.69 -4.12 0.70
N TYR A 74 -2.20 -4.85 1.69
CA TYR A 74 -3.33 -5.77 1.53
C TYR A 74 -4.59 -5.03 1.07
N GLU A 75 -4.93 -3.89 1.69
CA GLU A 75 -6.09 -3.09 1.33
C GLU A 75 -5.99 -2.60 -0.11
N ILE A 76 -4.83 -2.05 -0.51
CA ILE A 76 -4.60 -1.57 -1.90
C ILE A 76 -4.67 -2.72 -2.91
N SER A 77 -4.00 -3.83 -2.64
CA SER A 77 -4.02 -5.02 -3.51
C SER A 77 -5.42 -5.59 -3.72
N ASN A 78 -6.35 -5.36 -2.79
CA ASN A 78 -7.71 -5.87 -2.80
C ASN A 78 -8.78 -4.82 -3.15
N ILE A 79 -8.39 -3.61 -3.61
CA ILE A 79 -9.37 -2.63 -4.12
C ILE A 79 -10.10 -3.26 -5.32
N ARG A 80 -11.43 -3.35 -5.20
CA ARG A 80 -12.30 -3.84 -6.27
C ARG A 80 -12.67 -2.68 -7.20
N ASP A 81 -13.05 -2.99 -8.43
CA ASP A 81 -13.53 -2.00 -9.41
C ASP A 81 -14.73 -1.21 -8.86
N ASP A 82 -15.67 -1.89 -8.21
CA ASP A 82 -16.86 -1.29 -7.59
C ASP A 82 -16.58 -0.53 -6.28
N SER A 83 -15.38 -0.61 -5.76
CA SER A 83 -14.99 -0.03 -4.47
C SER A 83 -14.37 1.36 -4.58
N ILE A 84 -14.23 1.89 -5.79
CA ILE A 84 -13.67 3.21 -6.04
C ILE A 84 -14.59 4.05 -6.92
N ASN A 85 -14.91 5.25 -6.47
CA ASN A 85 -15.62 6.24 -7.26
C ASN A 85 -14.65 7.34 -7.72
N LEU A 86 -14.22 7.27 -8.96
CA LEU A 86 -13.22 8.19 -9.53
C LEU A 86 -13.75 9.65 -9.70
N ASN A 87 -15.05 9.86 -9.66
CA ASN A 87 -15.63 11.22 -9.75
C ASN A 87 -15.61 11.91 -8.40
N THR A 88 -15.95 11.18 -7.35
CA THR A 88 -15.98 11.72 -5.99
C THR A 88 -14.66 11.52 -5.25
N GLY A 89 -13.81 10.59 -5.68
CA GLY A 89 -12.58 10.20 -4.98
C GLY A 89 -12.81 9.29 -3.77
N LEU A 90 -14.02 8.77 -3.58
CA LEU A 90 -14.34 7.88 -2.46
C LEU A 90 -13.85 6.47 -2.74
N ILE A 91 -13.09 5.90 -1.81
CA ILE A 91 -12.57 4.53 -1.88
C ILE A 91 -13.05 3.74 -0.66
N ARG A 92 -13.65 2.59 -0.90
CA ARG A 92 -13.96 1.59 0.12
C ARG A 92 -12.80 0.62 0.25
N LEU A 93 -12.14 0.60 1.39
CA LEU A 93 -11.03 -0.28 1.70
C LEU A 93 -11.48 -1.42 2.59
N MET A 94 -11.15 -2.66 2.19
CA MET A 94 -11.44 -3.88 2.95
C MET A 94 -10.23 -4.30 3.77
N GLY A 95 -10.35 -4.22 5.08
CA GLY A 95 -9.32 -4.66 6.01
C GLY A 95 -9.41 -6.15 6.36
N LYS A 96 -8.43 -6.62 7.14
CA LYS A 96 -8.44 -8.01 7.66
C LYS A 96 -9.68 -8.26 8.53
N GLY A 97 -10.32 -9.41 8.32
CA GLY A 97 -11.52 -9.79 9.06
C GLY A 97 -12.81 -9.12 8.58
N GLY A 98 -12.85 -8.64 7.34
CA GLY A 98 -14.06 -8.06 6.73
C GLY A 98 -14.39 -6.64 7.21
N LYS A 99 -13.50 -5.98 7.96
CA LYS A 99 -13.72 -4.60 8.40
C LYS A 99 -13.56 -3.65 7.23
N GLU A 100 -14.59 -2.86 6.96
CA GLU A 100 -14.60 -1.84 5.92
C GLU A 100 -14.28 -0.46 6.50
N ARG A 101 -13.63 0.38 5.69
CA ARG A 101 -13.49 1.80 5.94
C ARG A 101 -13.52 2.57 4.63
N TYR A 102 -14.02 3.78 4.68
CA TYR A 102 -14.05 4.68 3.55
C TYR A 102 -12.97 5.74 3.69
N VAL A 103 -12.30 6.06 2.60
CA VAL A 103 -11.30 7.12 2.52
C VAL A 103 -11.61 8.01 1.33
N GLN A 104 -11.50 9.32 1.53
CA GLN A 104 -11.72 10.32 0.51
C GLN A 104 -10.39 10.84 -0.03
N ILE A 105 -10.16 10.71 -1.34
CA ILE A 105 -9.07 11.38 -2.03
C ILE A 105 -9.61 12.71 -2.56
N SER A 106 -9.13 13.82 -1.99
CA SER A 106 -9.54 15.18 -2.38
C SER A 106 -8.57 15.82 -3.37
N ASN A 107 -7.37 15.25 -3.57
CA ASN A 107 -6.38 15.79 -4.50
C ASN A 107 -6.75 15.42 -5.94
N THR A 108 -7.07 16.46 -6.73
CA THR A 108 -7.50 16.30 -8.13
C THR A 108 -6.43 15.70 -9.03
N SER A 109 -5.15 16.02 -8.80
CA SER A 109 -4.03 15.45 -9.59
C SER A 109 -3.93 13.94 -9.41
N ILE A 110 -4.15 13.44 -8.18
CA ILE A 110 -4.17 12.00 -7.90
C ILE A 110 -5.37 11.35 -8.61
N LEU A 111 -6.54 11.97 -8.55
CA LEU A 111 -7.74 11.48 -9.25
C LEU A 111 -7.55 11.43 -10.77
N GLU A 112 -6.85 12.39 -11.36
CA GLU A 112 -6.50 12.37 -12.78
C GLU A 112 -5.58 11.18 -13.13
N VAL A 113 -4.60 10.88 -12.30
CA VAL A 113 -3.73 9.70 -12.48
C VAL A 113 -4.55 8.42 -12.40
N LEU A 114 -5.44 8.30 -11.43
CA LEU A 114 -6.31 7.13 -11.27
C LEU A 114 -7.28 6.97 -12.45
N LYS A 115 -7.85 8.07 -12.96
CA LYS A 115 -8.71 8.05 -14.15
C LYS A 115 -7.93 7.60 -15.39
N LYS A 116 -6.76 8.19 -15.65
CA LYS A 116 -5.91 7.78 -16.78
C LYS A 116 -5.53 6.29 -16.69
N TYR A 117 -5.19 5.82 -15.49
CA TYR A 117 -4.92 4.41 -15.25
C TYR A 117 -6.14 3.54 -15.56
N TYR A 118 -7.32 3.94 -15.09
CA TYR A 118 -8.57 3.22 -15.33
C TYR A 118 -8.87 3.14 -16.83
N ASP A 119 -8.83 4.28 -17.54
CA ASP A 119 -9.13 4.36 -18.97
C ASP A 119 -8.23 3.44 -19.82
N GLU A 120 -6.93 3.39 -19.48
CA GLU A 120 -5.98 2.53 -20.19
C GLU A 120 -6.10 1.04 -19.84
N ASN A 121 -6.77 0.68 -18.75
CA ASN A 121 -6.86 -0.69 -18.22
C ASN A 121 -8.28 -1.19 -18.03
N GLU A 122 -9.29 -0.45 -18.44
CA GLU A 122 -10.71 -0.70 -18.15
C GLU A 122 -11.13 -2.15 -18.42
N GLN A 123 -10.78 -2.70 -19.59
CA GLN A 123 -11.12 -4.08 -19.95
C GLN A 123 -10.53 -5.10 -18.97
N SER A 124 -9.24 -4.94 -18.61
CA SER A 124 -8.56 -5.84 -17.68
C SER A 124 -9.11 -5.71 -16.26
N ILE A 125 -9.46 -4.48 -15.84
CA ILE A 125 -10.08 -4.18 -14.55
C ILE A 125 -11.46 -4.85 -14.46
N LYS A 126 -12.32 -4.63 -15.43
CA LYS A 126 -13.66 -5.23 -15.48
C LYS A 126 -13.61 -6.77 -15.53
N LYS A 127 -12.69 -7.32 -16.31
CA LYS A 127 -12.49 -8.77 -16.42
C LYS A 127 -12.04 -9.40 -15.11
N SER A 128 -11.10 -8.78 -14.40
CA SER A 128 -10.57 -9.28 -13.13
C SER A 128 -11.45 -8.94 -11.94
N GLY A 129 -12.21 -7.84 -12.01
CA GLY A 129 -12.95 -7.21 -10.93
C GLY A 129 -12.07 -6.54 -9.86
N TYR A 130 -10.76 -6.40 -10.10
CA TYR A 130 -9.82 -5.67 -9.24
C TYR A 130 -9.38 -4.38 -9.90
N PHE A 131 -9.30 -3.29 -9.11
CA PHE A 131 -8.88 -2.00 -9.64
C PHE A 131 -7.42 -2.00 -10.09
N PHE A 132 -6.50 -2.58 -9.29
CA PHE A 132 -5.10 -2.73 -9.70
C PHE A 132 -4.83 -4.11 -10.29
N VAL A 133 -4.43 -4.13 -11.56
CA VAL A 133 -4.19 -5.37 -12.32
C VAL A 133 -2.72 -5.52 -12.72
N ASN A 134 -2.26 -6.75 -12.81
CA ASN A 134 -0.92 -7.09 -13.30
C ASN A 134 -0.94 -7.30 -14.84
N ASN A 135 0.23 -7.61 -15.41
CA ASN A 135 0.39 -7.88 -16.85
C ASN A 135 -0.32 -9.15 -17.36
N ARG A 136 -0.85 -9.99 -16.44
CA ARG A 136 -1.67 -11.17 -16.75
C ARG A 136 -3.16 -10.91 -16.60
N GLU A 137 -3.56 -9.64 -16.51
CA GLU A 137 -4.94 -9.18 -16.27
C GLU A 137 -5.57 -9.79 -15.02
N SER A 138 -4.77 -10.02 -14.00
CA SER A 138 -5.18 -10.53 -12.70
C SER A 138 -4.81 -9.52 -11.60
N ARG A 139 -5.29 -9.76 -10.40
CA ARG A 139 -5.02 -8.91 -9.24
C ARG A 139 -3.52 -8.56 -9.10
N TYR A 140 -3.21 -7.29 -8.91
CA TYR A 140 -1.86 -6.84 -8.57
C TYR A 140 -1.55 -7.20 -7.12
N THR A 141 -0.75 -8.24 -6.91
CA THR A 141 -0.55 -8.84 -5.59
C THR A 141 0.29 -7.97 -4.66
N GLU A 142 0.15 -8.16 -3.36
CA GLU A 142 0.97 -7.49 -2.36
C GLU A 142 2.47 -7.69 -2.60
N GLN A 143 2.87 -8.91 -3.00
CA GLN A 143 4.27 -9.21 -3.32
C GLN A 143 4.75 -8.41 -4.54
N SER A 144 3.92 -8.29 -5.57
CA SER A 144 4.25 -7.48 -6.75
C SER A 144 4.40 -6.00 -6.40
N ILE A 145 3.53 -5.48 -5.53
CA ILE A 145 3.60 -4.10 -5.03
C ILE A 145 4.91 -3.87 -4.24
N ARG A 146 5.30 -4.81 -3.36
CA ARG A 146 6.57 -4.72 -2.61
C ARG A 146 7.78 -4.75 -3.54
N LEU A 147 7.78 -5.60 -4.55
CA LEU A 147 8.86 -5.68 -5.55
C LEU A 147 8.94 -4.41 -6.40
N MET A 148 7.81 -3.88 -6.84
CA MET A 148 7.71 -2.62 -7.55
C MET A 148 8.31 -1.48 -6.72
N LEU A 149 7.90 -1.35 -5.47
CA LEU A 149 8.40 -0.32 -4.57
C LEU A 149 9.92 -0.41 -4.38
N LYS A 150 10.44 -1.63 -4.14
CA LYS A 150 11.88 -1.88 -4.03
C LYS A 150 12.64 -1.47 -5.30
N LYS A 151 12.08 -1.77 -6.48
CA LYS A 151 12.66 -1.41 -7.78
C LYS A 151 12.80 0.10 -7.91
N TYR A 152 11.71 0.85 -7.74
CA TYR A 152 11.72 2.30 -7.93
C TYR A 152 12.53 3.03 -6.86
N THR A 153 12.50 2.57 -5.60
CA THR A 153 13.36 3.10 -4.53
C THR A 153 14.83 3.00 -4.90
N LYS A 154 15.26 1.83 -5.41
CA LYS A 154 16.64 1.62 -5.87
C LYS A 154 16.99 2.50 -7.07
N GLN A 155 16.11 2.59 -8.07
CA GLN A 155 16.30 3.39 -9.26
C GLN A 155 16.35 4.90 -8.97
N ALA A 156 15.56 5.36 -7.99
CA ALA A 156 15.61 6.73 -7.50
C ALA A 156 16.88 7.04 -6.68
N GLY A 157 17.77 6.07 -6.44
CA GLY A 157 18.99 6.27 -5.65
C GLY A 157 18.67 6.58 -4.18
N ILE A 158 17.64 5.95 -3.63
CA ILE A 158 17.29 6.03 -2.21
C ILE A 158 17.89 4.81 -1.52
N GLU A 159 18.81 5.03 -0.58
CA GLU A 159 19.52 3.93 0.13
C GLU A 159 18.62 3.19 1.12
N ARG A 160 17.64 3.91 1.69
CA ARG A 160 16.68 3.36 2.62
C ARG A 160 15.77 2.34 1.94
N ASN A 161 15.54 1.21 2.62
CA ASN A 161 14.52 0.24 2.18
C ASN A 161 13.12 0.76 2.52
N ILE A 162 12.49 1.46 1.59
CA ILE A 162 11.11 1.95 1.74
C ILE A 162 10.14 0.77 1.64
N THR A 163 9.24 0.68 2.61
CA THR A 163 8.23 -0.39 2.70
C THR A 163 6.81 0.18 2.76
N PRO A 164 5.77 -0.58 2.38
CA PRO A 164 4.38 -0.14 2.47
C PRO A 164 3.96 0.31 3.88
N HIS A 165 4.53 -0.27 4.93
CA HIS A 165 4.24 0.14 6.31
C HIS A 165 4.75 1.55 6.63
N MET A 166 5.86 1.96 6.02
CA MET A 166 6.42 3.30 6.23
C MET A 166 5.51 4.39 5.66
N PHE A 167 4.86 4.16 4.50
CA PHE A 167 3.85 5.10 3.97
C PHE A 167 2.72 5.33 4.96
N ARG A 168 2.22 4.26 5.57
CA ARG A 168 1.17 4.37 6.56
C ARG A 168 1.60 5.14 7.81
N HIS A 169 2.83 4.95 8.27
CA HIS A 169 3.37 5.74 9.40
C HIS A 169 3.52 7.21 9.02
N SER A 170 4.02 7.50 7.81
CA SER A 170 4.17 8.89 7.33
C SER A 170 2.83 9.61 7.14
N PHE A 171 1.76 8.88 6.82
CA PHE A 171 0.41 9.44 6.71
C PHE A 171 -0.21 9.78 8.09
N ALA A 172 0.17 9.06 9.14
CA ALA A 172 -0.40 9.22 10.48
C ALA A 172 0.33 10.27 11.33
N THR A 173 1.42 10.85 10.83
CA THR A 173 2.23 11.88 11.48
C THR A 173 1.97 13.24 10.88
#